data_0e06454530a90887153156d075eb0d6c
#
_entry.id   0e06454530a90887153156d075eb0d6c
#
_cell.length_a   1.000
_cell.length_b   1.000
_cell.length_c   1.000
_cell.angle_alpha   90.00
_cell.angle_beta   90.00
_cell.angle_gamma   90.00
#
_symmetry.space_group_name_H-M   'P 1'
#
loop_
_entity.id
_entity.type
_entity.pdbx_description
1 polymer ?
#
loop_
_entity_poly.entity_id
_entity_poly.type
_entity_poly.pdbx_seq_one_letter_code
_entity_poly.pdbx_strand_id
1 'polypeptide(L)'
;LIPGSDHWPRFERNVSEQFEARFSLVKIVDSPSVLLKDMAGSVLPIAVAHGEGRTDFSETGSQADALVAMQYVDHYGDKTEQYPQNPNGSAEGITALTTTDGRVTIMMPHPERVTRTVQHSWHPDDWGKDGPWLRLFHNARKWVG
;
A
#
# COMPACT_ATOMS: atom_id res chain seq x y z
N LEU A 1 13.50 -4.49 -16.93
CA LEU A 1 12.62 -3.33 -16.89
C LEU A 1 11.18 -3.82 -16.95
N ILE A 2 10.32 -3.28 -16.11
CA ILE A 2 8.89 -3.63 -16.07
C ILE A 2 8.18 -2.70 -17.06
N PRO A 3 7.50 -3.22 -18.10
CA PRO A 3 6.74 -2.37 -19.02
C PRO A 3 5.69 -1.55 -18.28
N GLY A 4 5.58 -0.25 -18.58
CA GLY A 4 4.63 0.66 -17.96
C GLY A 4 5.01 1.17 -16.57
N SER A 5 6.29 1.07 -16.19
CA SER A 5 6.82 1.58 -14.91
C SER A 5 7.59 2.89 -15.03
N ASP A 6 7.56 3.55 -16.20
CA ASP A 6 8.35 4.76 -16.46
C ASP A 6 7.98 5.94 -15.54
N HIS A 7 6.75 5.92 -14.99
CA HIS A 7 6.24 6.91 -14.05
C HIS A 7 6.57 6.59 -12.57
N TRP A 8 7.23 5.47 -12.29
CA TRP A 8 7.46 5.05 -10.91
C TRP A 8 8.58 5.86 -10.24
N PRO A 9 8.41 6.17 -8.93
CA PRO A 9 9.41 6.87 -8.13
C PRO A 9 10.54 5.95 -7.74
N ARG A 10 11.56 6.51 -7.12
CA ARG A 10 12.46 5.76 -6.24
C ARG A 10 11.81 5.54 -4.88
N PHE A 11 12.24 4.48 -4.19
CA PHE A 11 11.97 4.29 -2.77
C PHE A 11 13.22 4.68 -1.98
N GLU A 12 13.08 5.71 -1.17
CA GLU A 12 14.16 6.33 -0.44
C GLU A 12 14.02 6.09 1.07
N ARG A 13 15.06 6.44 1.83
CA ARG A 13 15.07 6.36 3.28
C ARG A 13 13.89 7.14 3.87
N ASN A 14 13.31 6.57 4.94
CA ASN A 14 12.27 7.25 5.71
C ASN A 14 12.75 8.62 6.20
N VAL A 15 11.86 9.62 6.24
CA VAL A 15 12.19 10.96 6.75
C VAL A 15 12.66 10.91 8.20
N SER A 16 12.18 9.95 8.99
CA SER A 16 12.64 9.73 10.38
C SER A 16 14.08 9.22 10.49
N GLU A 17 14.69 8.80 9.38
CA GLU A 17 15.99 8.11 9.34
C GLU A 17 16.05 6.82 10.19
N GLN A 18 14.89 6.32 10.57
CA GLN A 18 14.74 5.13 11.41
C GLN A 18 13.99 4.01 10.69
N PHE A 19 14.16 2.79 11.20
CA PHE A 19 13.33 1.66 10.83
C PHE A 19 11.97 1.80 11.48
N GLU A 20 10.93 1.93 10.67
CA GLU A 20 9.54 2.03 11.12
C GLU A 20 8.91 0.64 11.16
N ALA A 21 8.44 0.22 12.34
CA ALA A 21 7.76 -1.06 12.57
C ALA A 21 6.45 -0.82 13.30
N ARG A 22 5.35 -0.80 12.55
CA ARG A 22 4.01 -0.49 13.09
C ARG A 22 2.88 -0.91 12.18
N PHE A 23 1.65 -0.86 12.69
CA PHE A 23 0.45 -0.80 11.87
C PHE A 23 0.19 0.65 11.46
N SER A 24 -0.10 0.84 10.18
CA SER A 24 -0.62 2.11 9.64
C SER A 24 -1.92 1.85 8.89
N LEU A 25 -2.79 2.85 8.81
CA LEU A 25 -3.99 2.75 7.97
C LEU A 25 -3.64 3.13 6.54
N VAL A 26 -4.18 2.34 5.62
CA VAL A 26 -4.08 2.63 4.19
C VAL A 26 -5.46 2.56 3.55
N LYS A 27 -5.66 3.41 2.55
CA LYS A 27 -6.83 3.37 1.67
C LYS A 27 -6.43 2.78 0.33
N ILE A 28 -7.21 1.81 -0.12
CA ILE A 28 -7.04 1.24 -1.46
C ILE A 28 -7.72 2.17 -2.46
N VAL A 29 -6.93 2.69 -3.38
CA VAL A 29 -7.38 3.61 -4.43
C VAL A 29 -7.89 2.79 -5.62
N ASP A 30 -8.90 3.30 -6.32
CA ASP A 30 -9.35 2.69 -7.56
C ASP A 30 -8.23 2.69 -8.59
N SER A 31 -7.86 1.53 -9.07
CA SER A 31 -6.72 1.34 -9.95
C SER A 31 -6.84 0.04 -10.74
N PRO A 32 -6.11 -0.12 -11.85
CA PRO A 32 -6.14 -1.36 -12.64
C PRO A 32 -5.51 -2.57 -11.95
N SER A 33 -4.94 -2.43 -10.74
CA SER A 33 -4.24 -3.51 -10.05
C SER A 33 -5.07 -4.79 -9.95
N VAL A 34 -4.58 -5.86 -10.56
CA VAL A 34 -5.19 -7.20 -10.47
C VAL A 34 -5.24 -7.68 -9.01
N LEU A 35 -4.20 -7.38 -8.22
CA LEU A 35 -4.10 -7.80 -6.83
C LEU A 35 -5.16 -7.13 -5.94
N LEU A 36 -5.46 -5.86 -6.21
CA LEU A 36 -6.38 -5.05 -5.40
C LEU A 36 -7.81 -4.98 -5.97
N LYS A 37 -8.10 -5.83 -6.95
CA LYS A 37 -9.43 -5.90 -7.58
C LYS A 37 -10.54 -6.08 -6.54
N ASP A 38 -11.61 -5.30 -6.69
CA ASP A 38 -12.79 -5.30 -5.81
C ASP A 38 -12.48 -4.90 -4.34
N MET A 39 -11.38 -4.17 -4.12
CA MET A 39 -11.00 -3.65 -2.79
C MET A 39 -10.99 -2.13 -2.73
N ALA A 40 -11.21 -1.43 -3.83
CA ALA A 40 -11.20 0.03 -3.90
C ALA A 40 -12.13 0.67 -2.86
N GLY A 41 -11.66 1.74 -2.22
CA GLY A 41 -12.37 2.44 -1.14
C GLY A 41 -12.21 1.82 0.26
N SER A 42 -11.68 0.60 0.37
CA SER A 42 -11.41 0.00 1.68
C SER A 42 -10.31 0.76 2.41
N VAL A 43 -10.52 1.00 3.72
CA VAL A 43 -9.52 1.52 4.65
C VAL A 43 -9.13 0.40 5.60
N LEU A 44 -7.88 -0.03 5.57
CA LEU A 44 -7.40 -1.22 6.25
C LEU A 44 -6.08 -0.97 6.99
N PRO A 45 -5.89 -1.56 8.18
CA PRO A 45 -4.60 -1.59 8.83
C PRO A 45 -3.65 -2.52 8.07
N ILE A 46 -2.40 -2.10 7.92
CA ILE A 46 -1.36 -2.89 7.26
C ILE A 46 -0.05 -2.83 8.05
N ALA A 47 0.74 -3.90 8.00
CA ALA A 47 2.04 -3.94 8.64
C ALA A 47 3.07 -3.13 7.84
N VAL A 48 3.73 -2.20 8.51
CA VAL A 48 4.90 -1.47 8.01
C VAL A 48 6.13 -2.00 8.75
N ALA A 49 7.21 -2.28 8.01
CA ALA A 49 8.47 -2.76 8.57
C ALA A 49 9.63 -2.45 7.62
N HIS A 50 10.01 -1.17 7.54
CA HIS A 50 11.06 -0.73 6.61
C HIS A 50 11.79 0.53 7.08
N GLY A 51 13.06 0.66 6.69
CA GLY A 51 13.87 1.88 6.84
C GLY A 51 13.90 2.72 5.56
N GLU A 52 13.53 2.13 4.44
CA GLU A 52 13.49 2.73 3.10
C GLU A 52 12.15 2.37 2.46
N GLY A 53 11.24 3.33 2.38
CA GLY A 53 9.90 3.10 1.86
C GLY A 53 9.21 4.37 1.38
N ARG A 54 9.90 5.51 1.47
CA ARG A 54 9.40 6.80 1.05
C ARG A 54 9.41 6.91 -0.48
N THR A 55 8.26 7.14 -1.07
CA THR A 55 8.17 7.44 -2.50
C THR A 55 8.77 8.83 -2.79
N ASP A 56 9.73 8.87 -3.72
CA ASP A 56 10.38 10.11 -4.14
C ASP A 56 10.36 10.21 -5.66
N PHE A 57 9.70 11.25 -6.16
CA PHE A 57 9.57 11.56 -7.58
C PHE A 57 10.54 12.65 -8.05
N SER A 58 11.46 13.12 -7.19
CA SER A 58 12.33 14.25 -7.49
C SER A 58 13.33 13.98 -8.63
N GLU A 59 13.77 12.74 -8.78
CA GLU A 59 14.77 12.37 -9.78
C GLU A 59 14.22 11.46 -10.89
N THR A 60 13.22 10.66 -10.57
CA THR A 60 12.65 9.65 -11.49
C THR A 60 11.16 9.57 -11.36
N GLY A 61 10.50 9.16 -12.44
CA GLY A 61 9.06 9.00 -12.46
C GLY A 61 8.30 10.30 -12.61
N SER A 62 6.99 10.21 -12.50
CA SER A 62 6.08 11.33 -12.57
C SER A 62 4.91 11.11 -11.63
N GLN A 63 4.80 11.93 -10.61
CA GLN A 63 3.68 11.85 -9.66
C GLN A 63 2.33 12.10 -10.34
N ALA A 64 2.30 12.98 -11.35
CA ALA A 64 1.08 13.31 -12.10
C ALA A 64 0.57 12.12 -12.94
N ASP A 65 1.48 11.28 -13.42
CA ASP A 65 1.17 10.10 -14.23
C ASP A 65 1.12 8.81 -13.41
N ALA A 66 1.41 8.91 -12.10
CA ALA A 66 1.47 7.75 -11.23
C ALA A 66 0.10 7.08 -11.06
N LEU A 67 0.04 5.79 -11.36
CA LEU A 67 -1.13 4.97 -11.10
C LEU A 67 -1.09 4.49 -9.65
N VAL A 68 -1.57 5.34 -8.76
CA VAL A 68 -1.60 5.08 -7.32
C VAL A 68 -2.60 3.98 -7.01
N ALA A 69 -2.16 2.97 -6.28
CA ALA A 69 -2.99 1.84 -5.87
C ALA A 69 -3.32 1.86 -4.37
N MET A 70 -2.48 2.52 -3.55
CA MET A 70 -2.71 2.61 -2.11
C MET A 70 -2.03 3.84 -1.52
N GLN A 71 -2.69 4.47 -0.53
CA GLN A 71 -2.18 5.64 0.18
C GLN A 71 -2.32 5.48 1.70
N TYR A 72 -1.36 6.00 2.47
CA TYR A 72 -1.51 6.19 3.90
C TYR A 72 -2.61 7.21 4.18
N VAL A 73 -3.44 6.91 5.18
CA VAL A 73 -4.56 7.76 5.60
C VAL A 73 -4.56 7.97 7.10
N ASP A 74 -5.20 9.05 7.52
CA ASP A 74 -5.48 9.31 8.93
C ASP A 74 -6.70 8.49 9.44
N HIS A 75 -7.13 8.78 10.66
CA HIS A 75 -8.27 8.08 11.28
C HIS A 75 -9.63 8.42 10.67
N TYR A 76 -9.69 9.46 9.84
CA TYR A 76 -10.90 9.84 9.08
C TYR A 76 -10.93 9.23 7.68
N GLY A 77 -9.85 8.56 7.26
CA GLY A 77 -9.72 7.97 5.93
C GLY A 77 -9.24 8.97 4.88
N ASP A 78 -8.76 10.13 5.29
CA ASP A 78 -8.16 11.14 4.40
C ASP A 78 -6.67 10.88 4.23
N LYS A 79 -6.16 11.05 2.99
CA LYS A 79 -4.72 10.89 2.72
C LYS A 79 -3.91 11.82 3.61
N THR A 80 -2.78 11.32 4.11
CA THR A 80 -1.97 12.08 5.06
C THR A 80 -0.47 11.98 4.81
N GLU A 81 0.23 13.09 5.07
CA GLU A 81 1.68 13.16 5.14
C GLU A 81 2.18 13.25 6.58
N GLN A 82 1.27 13.26 7.55
CA GLN A 82 1.60 13.47 8.96
C GLN A 82 2.10 12.18 9.62
N TYR A 83 3.23 12.26 10.28
CA TYR A 83 3.70 11.23 11.19
C TYR A 83 2.81 11.21 12.46
N PRO A 84 2.45 10.08 13.01
CA PRO A 84 2.88 8.72 12.69
C PRO A 84 1.99 7.97 11.68
N GLN A 85 0.91 8.54 11.19
CA GLN A 85 -0.01 7.88 10.26
C GLN A 85 0.67 7.56 8.92
N ASN A 86 1.48 8.48 8.42
CA ASN A 86 2.41 8.25 7.32
C ASN A 86 3.82 8.02 7.90
N PRO A 87 4.25 6.76 8.04
CA PRO A 87 5.46 6.44 8.80
C PRO A 87 6.76 6.75 8.07
N ASN A 88 6.74 6.87 6.75
CA ASN A 88 7.96 7.05 5.95
C ASN A 88 8.09 8.42 5.29
N GLY A 89 7.04 9.26 5.33
CA GLY A 89 7.06 10.61 4.76
C GLY A 89 6.83 10.64 3.23
N SER A 90 6.19 9.61 2.67
CA SER A 90 5.82 9.59 1.25
C SER A 90 4.89 10.73 0.90
N ALA A 91 5.21 11.46 -0.17
CA ALA A 91 4.35 12.52 -0.70
C ALA A 91 2.94 12.00 -1.01
N GLU A 92 1.91 12.79 -0.69
CA GLU A 92 0.50 12.41 -0.89
C GLU A 92 0.12 11.07 -0.21
N GLY A 93 0.92 10.57 0.72
CA GLY A 93 0.73 9.26 1.36
C GLY A 93 0.93 8.06 0.43
N ILE A 94 1.47 8.25 -0.78
CA ILE A 94 1.60 7.19 -1.78
C ILE A 94 2.48 6.06 -1.25
N THR A 95 1.94 4.84 -1.23
CA THR A 95 2.68 3.68 -0.71
C THR A 95 2.54 2.42 -1.56
N ALA A 96 1.71 2.45 -2.59
CA ALA A 96 1.66 1.44 -3.64
C ALA A 96 1.30 2.05 -4.99
N LEU A 97 1.89 1.51 -6.06
CA LEU A 97 1.64 1.87 -7.45
C LEU A 97 1.43 0.62 -8.29
N THR A 98 0.83 0.79 -9.46
CA THR A 98 0.60 -0.31 -10.39
C THR A 98 0.92 0.09 -11.82
N THR A 99 1.10 -0.90 -12.70
CA THR A 99 1.23 -0.69 -14.14
C THR A 99 -0.14 -0.43 -14.80
N THR A 100 -0.14 0.12 -16.00
CA THR A 100 -1.39 0.40 -16.76
C THR A 100 -2.23 -0.83 -17.04
N ASP A 101 -1.59 -2.01 -17.19
CA ASP A 101 -2.27 -3.29 -17.37
C ASP A 101 -2.61 -3.98 -16.03
N GLY A 102 -2.25 -3.37 -14.90
CA GLY A 102 -2.53 -3.85 -13.55
C GLY A 102 -1.81 -5.14 -13.11
N ARG A 103 -0.94 -5.69 -13.96
CA ARG A 103 -0.28 -7.00 -13.72
C ARG A 103 0.87 -6.93 -12.72
N VAL A 104 1.44 -5.75 -12.54
CA VAL A 104 2.50 -5.53 -11.56
C VAL A 104 2.05 -4.44 -10.60
N THR A 105 2.11 -4.74 -9.32
CA THR A 105 1.84 -3.78 -8.24
C THR A 105 3.03 -3.79 -7.29
N ILE A 106 3.62 -2.62 -7.06
CA ILE A 106 4.67 -2.42 -6.06
C ILE A 106 4.06 -1.78 -4.83
N MET A 107 4.54 -2.20 -3.66
CA MET A 107 4.13 -1.61 -2.38
C MET A 107 5.21 -1.80 -1.33
N MET A 108 5.30 -0.86 -0.39
CA MET A 108 6.26 -0.95 0.72
C MET A 108 5.70 -1.61 1.98
N PRO A 109 4.43 -1.44 2.35
CA PRO A 109 3.82 -2.21 3.42
C PRO A 109 3.68 -3.70 3.10
N HIS A 110 3.49 -4.52 4.12
CA HIS A 110 3.53 -5.97 4.08
C HIS A 110 2.15 -6.61 4.33
N PRO A 111 1.29 -6.73 3.30
CA PRO A 111 0.00 -7.41 3.45
C PRO A 111 0.13 -8.90 3.80
N GLU A 112 1.23 -9.55 3.38
CA GLU A 112 1.50 -10.96 3.67
C GLU A 112 1.69 -11.27 5.15
N ARG A 113 2.01 -10.25 5.96
CA ARG A 113 2.18 -10.40 7.41
C ARG A 113 0.87 -10.32 8.19
N VAL A 114 -0.23 -9.96 7.54
CA VAL A 114 -1.54 -9.68 8.19
C VAL A 114 -2.71 -10.29 7.41
N THR A 115 -2.52 -11.50 6.92
CA THR A 115 -3.54 -12.26 6.17
C THR A 115 -4.57 -12.95 7.07
N ARG A 116 -4.28 -13.10 8.37
CA ARG A 116 -5.19 -13.71 9.34
C ARG A 116 -5.66 -12.66 10.34
N THR A 117 -6.92 -12.72 10.73
CA THR A 117 -7.53 -11.80 11.68
C THR A 117 -6.75 -11.71 12.99
N VAL A 118 -6.27 -12.83 13.52
CA VAL A 118 -5.49 -12.90 14.77
C VAL A 118 -4.15 -12.13 14.73
N GLN A 119 -3.68 -11.75 13.55
CA GLN A 119 -2.43 -10.99 13.39
C GLN A 119 -2.63 -9.47 13.57
N HIS A 120 -3.88 -9.01 13.64
CA HIS A 120 -4.22 -7.61 13.92
C HIS A 120 -4.33 -7.38 15.43
N SER A 121 -3.80 -6.25 15.92
CA SER A 121 -3.89 -5.85 17.32
C SER A 121 -5.34 -5.58 17.74
N TRP A 122 -6.14 -5.11 16.78
CA TRP A 122 -7.57 -4.90 16.88
C TRP A 122 -8.22 -5.19 15.53
N HIS A 123 -9.43 -5.70 15.55
CA HIS A 123 -10.24 -5.96 14.37
C HIS A 123 -11.73 -5.92 14.73
N PRO A 124 -12.63 -5.67 13.76
CA PRO A 124 -14.08 -5.84 13.96
C PRO A 124 -14.43 -7.28 14.35
N ASP A 125 -15.46 -7.44 15.17
CA ASP A 125 -15.88 -8.77 15.66
C ASP A 125 -16.44 -9.68 14.56
N ASP A 126 -16.91 -9.10 13.46
CA ASP A 126 -17.46 -9.80 12.31
C ASP A 126 -16.39 -10.34 11.34
N TRP A 127 -15.12 -10.01 11.54
CA TRP A 127 -14.06 -10.64 10.78
C TRP A 127 -13.94 -12.11 11.14
N GLY A 128 -13.94 -12.98 10.13
CA GLY A 128 -13.72 -14.40 10.31
C GLY A 128 -12.28 -14.76 10.65
N LYS A 129 -11.86 -15.95 10.36
CA LYS A 129 -10.48 -16.44 10.56
C LYS A 129 -9.47 -15.71 9.66
N ASP A 130 -9.90 -15.39 8.43
CA ASP A 130 -9.07 -14.76 7.41
C ASP A 130 -9.24 -13.25 7.47
N GLY A 131 -8.10 -12.55 7.52
CA GLY A 131 -8.05 -11.09 7.48
C GLY A 131 -8.27 -10.56 6.04
N PRO A 132 -8.60 -9.26 5.91
CA PRO A 132 -8.95 -8.66 4.62
C PRO A 132 -7.82 -8.76 3.57
N TRP A 133 -6.57 -8.78 3.99
CA TRP A 133 -5.42 -8.84 3.09
C TRP A 133 -5.25 -10.19 2.39
N LEU A 134 -5.89 -11.25 2.87
CA LEU A 134 -5.91 -12.53 2.15
C LEU A 134 -6.60 -12.40 0.77
N ARG A 135 -7.49 -11.42 0.60
CA ARG A 135 -8.16 -11.13 -0.67
C ARG A 135 -7.17 -10.86 -1.81
N LEU A 136 -6.05 -10.18 -1.52
CA LEU A 136 -4.99 -9.91 -2.49
C LEU A 136 -4.47 -11.22 -3.12
N PHE A 137 -4.21 -12.24 -2.31
CA PHE A 137 -3.74 -13.54 -2.77
C PHE A 137 -4.83 -14.33 -3.50
N HIS A 138 -6.08 -14.22 -3.07
CA HIS A 138 -7.22 -14.79 -3.80
C HIS A 138 -7.40 -14.15 -5.19
N ASN A 139 -7.21 -12.84 -5.30
CA ASN A 139 -7.26 -12.14 -6.58
C ASN A 139 -6.15 -12.62 -7.52
N ALA A 140 -4.92 -12.75 -7.02
CA ALA A 140 -3.81 -13.32 -7.77
C ALA A 140 -4.13 -14.74 -8.26
N ARG A 141 -4.64 -15.60 -7.37
CA ARG A 141 -5.02 -16.99 -7.72
C ARG A 141 -6.10 -17.04 -8.80
N LYS A 142 -7.12 -16.19 -8.69
CA LYS A 142 -8.19 -16.11 -9.72
C LYS A 142 -7.67 -15.62 -11.07
N TRP A 143 -6.67 -14.76 -11.06
CA TRP A 143 -6.07 -14.23 -12.29
C TRP A 143 -5.33 -15.30 -13.09
N VAL A 144 -4.62 -16.17 -12.41
CA VAL A 144 -3.82 -17.22 -13.08
C VAL A 144 -4.60 -18.51 -13.42
N GLY A 145 -5.85 -18.62 -13.02
CA GLY A 145 -6.76 -19.75 -13.31
C GLY A 145 -6.82 -20.75 -12.17
#